data_bde4964081fbcf653d2d33714eb4a882
#
_entry.id   bde4964081fbcf653d2d33714eb4a882
#
_cell.length_a   1.000
_cell.length_b   1.000
_cell.length_c   1.000
_cell.angle_alpha   90.00
_cell.angle_beta   90.00
_cell.angle_gamma   90.00
#
_symmetry.space_group_name_H-M   'P 1'
#
loop_
_entity.id
_entity.type
_entity.pdbx_description
1 polymer ?
#
loop_
_entity_poly.entity_id
_entity_poly.type
_entity_poly.pdbx_seq_one_letter_code
_entity_poly.pdbx_strand_id
1 'polypeptide(L)'
;MTRVLLVRHGQASAGASDYDNLSELGRAQSRQLGAWLADRAAQKHEHLPTHVFIGPRKRHLQTWQELETGYRTRNPKVAFPEVTLLEDLDEHHGLQFLTLAMNDLVKRDDTIGATARRVFASEASDAKRAYIELILHALPAWGRGDLDHPEVESWSAFLARAARVEPLFRSLKDTNNKAHAWAISSGGLIAAVAAQALGANSDTTFEMMWSMRNTALTELGAKRSLGHAHPALSLFSFNGVPHLSDESLTFV
;
A
#
# COMPACT_ATOMS: atom_id res chain seq x y z
N MET A 1 -23.95 0.52 5.22
CA MET A 1 -23.11 -0.05 4.14
C MET A 1 -21.69 0.35 4.47
N THR A 2 -20.79 -0.61 4.64
CA THR A 2 -19.38 -0.34 4.94
C THR A 2 -18.65 0.13 3.69
N ARG A 3 -17.87 1.20 3.79
CA ARG A 3 -16.92 1.69 2.77
C ARG A 3 -15.54 1.78 3.38
N VAL A 4 -14.54 1.43 2.62
CA VAL A 4 -13.15 1.46 3.02
C VAL A 4 -12.36 2.23 1.98
N LEU A 5 -11.64 3.25 2.42
CA LEU A 5 -10.69 4.00 1.62
C LEU A 5 -9.29 3.59 2.04
N LEU A 6 -8.63 2.77 1.23
CA LEU A 6 -7.22 2.45 1.38
C LEU A 6 -6.39 3.55 0.75
N VAL A 7 -5.42 4.07 1.48
CA VAL A 7 -4.53 5.15 1.06
C VAL A 7 -3.10 4.63 1.07
N ARG A 8 -2.43 4.65 -0.08
CA ARG A 8 -0.99 4.41 -0.10
C ARG A 8 -0.27 5.59 0.54
N HIS A 9 0.76 5.32 1.33
CA HIS A 9 1.60 6.37 1.91
C HIS A 9 2.18 7.32 0.85
N GLY A 10 2.51 8.55 1.24
CA GLY A 10 3.24 9.52 0.42
C GLY A 10 4.62 9.01 0.01
N GLN A 11 5.27 9.68 -0.92
CA GLN A 11 6.61 9.30 -1.36
C GLN A 11 7.57 9.18 -0.16
N ALA A 12 8.27 8.03 -0.07
CA ALA A 12 9.32 7.83 0.93
C ALA A 12 10.65 8.47 0.51
N SER A 13 11.52 8.73 1.49
CA SER A 13 12.83 9.34 1.28
C SER A 13 13.81 8.33 0.66
N ALA A 14 13.85 8.25 -0.66
CA ALA A 14 14.82 7.40 -1.36
C ALA A 14 16.25 7.89 -1.11
N GLY A 15 17.12 7.00 -0.60
CA GLY A 15 18.54 7.30 -0.37
C GLY A 15 18.89 7.98 0.95
N ALA A 16 17.91 8.24 1.83
CA ALA A 16 18.18 8.66 3.20
C ALA A 16 18.59 7.47 4.08
N SER A 17 19.29 7.73 5.18
CA SER A 17 19.67 6.72 6.17
C SER A 17 18.47 6.01 6.81
N ASP A 18 17.29 6.62 6.76
CA ASP A 18 16.01 6.05 7.19
C ASP A 18 14.99 6.15 6.04
N TYR A 19 14.92 5.10 5.23
CA TYR A 19 13.98 4.97 4.11
C TYR A 19 12.52 5.01 4.56
N ASP A 20 12.23 4.76 5.84
CA ASP A 20 10.86 4.69 6.33
C ASP A 20 10.23 6.07 6.61
N ASN A 21 10.94 7.17 6.32
CA ASN A 21 10.38 8.52 6.40
C ASN A 21 9.81 9.00 5.06
N LEU A 22 8.80 9.88 5.12
CA LEU A 22 8.34 10.60 3.94
C LEU A 22 9.40 11.61 3.46
N SER A 23 9.50 11.75 2.15
CA SER A 23 10.17 12.91 1.53
C SER A 23 9.34 14.18 1.71
N GLU A 24 9.95 15.35 1.45
CA GLU A 24 9.18 16.62 1.43
C GLU A 24 8.04 16.57 0.40
N LEU A 25 8.27 15.95 -0.76
CA LEU A 25 7.23 15.73 -1.74
C LEU A 25 6.11 14.81 -1.20
N GLY A 26 6.48 13.71 -0.51
CA GLY A 26 5.49 12.81 0.09
C GLY A 26 4.63 13.48 1.16
N ARG A 27 5.22 14.40 1.95
CA ARG A 27 4.47 15.24 2.90
C ARG A 27 3.52 16.17 2.16
N ALA A 28 3.97 16.83 1.10
CA ALA A 28 3.14 17.72 0.28
C ALA A 28 1.97 16.96 -0.38
N GLN A 29 2.23 15.78 -0.96
CA GLN A 29 1.20 14.90 -1.53
C GLN A 29 0.13 14.54 -0.49
N SER A 30 0.56 14.18 0.72
CA SER A 30 -0.36 13.80 1.82
C SER A 30 -1.21 14.98 2.28
N ARG A 31 -0.64 16.21 2.36
CA ARG A 31 -1.41 17.44 2.66
C ARG A 31 -2.41 17.77 1.55
N GLN A 32 -2.02 17.64 0.27
CA GLN A 32 -2.93 17.83 -0.86
C GLN A 32 -4.11 16.86 -0.81
N LEU A 33 -3.85 15.59 -0.50
CA LEU A 33 -4.90 14.60 -0.30
C LEU A 33 -5.88 15.03 0.80
N GLY A 34 -5.37 15.46 1.96
CA GLY A 34 -6.20 15.91 3.07
C GLY A 34 -7.11 17.09 2.69
N ALA A 35 -6.57 18.12 2.03
CA ALA A 35 -7.33 19.26 1.57
C ALA A 35 -8.42 18.84 0.54
N TRP A 36 -8.07 17.99 -0.41
CA TRP A 36 -9.01 17.47 -1.40
C TRP A 36 -10.16 16.66 -0.76
N LEU A 37 -9.86 15.80 0.22
CA LEU A 37 -10.89 15.03 0.95
C LEU A 37 -11.83 15.97 1.73
N ALA A 38 -11.31 17.06 2.31
CA ALA A 38 -12.12 18.06 2.99
C ALA A 38 -13.08 18.81 2.03
N ASP A 39 -12.58 19.19 0.85
CA ASP A 39 -13.40 19.85 -0.17
C ASP A 39 -14.51 18.92 -0.67
N ARG A 40 -14.23 17.62 -0.84
CA ARG A 40 -15.23 16.60 -1.19
C ARG A 40 -16.27 16.39 -0.11
N ALA A 41 -15.86 16.37 1.15
CA ALA A 41 -16.77 16.25 2.29
C ALA A 41 -17.72 17.45 2.37
N ALA A 42 -17.22 18.67 2.14
CA ALA A 42 -18.04 19.89 2.08
C ALA A 42 -19.10 19.83 0.97
N GLN A 43 -18.78 19.20 -0.16
CA GLN A 43 -19.69 18.98 -1.27
C GLN A 43 -20.60 17.74 -1.09
N LYS A 44 -20.52 17.04 0.04
CA LYS A 44 -21.24 15.78 0.35
C LYS A 44 -20.89 14.61 -0.62
N HIS A 45 -19.75 14.68 -1.29
CA HIS A 45 -19.27 13.61 -2.18
C HIS A 45 -18.40 12.58 -1.45
N GLU A 46 -17.96 12.91 -0.23
CA GLU A 46 -17.19 12.04 0.65
C GLU A 46 -17.73 12.12 2.08
N HIS A 47 -17.48 11.09 2.87
CA HIS A 47 -17.88 11.02 4.27
C HIS A 47 -16.65 11.06 5.17
N LEU A 48 -16.76 11.73 6.32
CA LEU A 48 -15.78 11.61 7.38
C LEU A 48 -15.63 10.13 7.78
N PRO A 49 -14.42 9.68 8.09
CA PRO A 49 -14.24 8.32 8.58
C PRO A 49 -14.86 8.17 9.97
N THR A 50 -15.46 7.02 10.18
CA THR A 50 -15.87 6.55 11.53
C THR A 50 -14.73 5.79 12.21
N HIS A 51 -13.75 5.32 11.42
CA HIS A 51 -12.57 4.60 11.87
C HIS A 51 -11.36 5.02 11.03
N VAL A 52 -10.21 5.19 11.69
CA VAL A 52 -8.93 5.44 11.04
C VAL A 52 -7.94 4.37 11.48
N PHE A 53 -7.35 3.70 10.49
CA PHE A 53 -6.31 2.69 10.70
C PHE A 53 -5.02 3.12 10.03
N ILE A 54 -3.89 2.79 10.66
CA ILE A 54 -2.57 2.95 10.06
C ILE A 54 -1.78 1.66 10.20
N GLY A 55 -0.98 1.32 9.19
CA GLY A 55 0.02 0.27 9.32
C GLY A 55 1.21 0.69 10.18
N PRO A 56 2.11 -0.24 10.53
CA PRO A 56 3.16 -0.03 11.53
C PRO A 56 4.34 0.82 11.07
N ARG A 57 4.44 1.17 9.78
CA ARG A 57 5.56 1.94 9.24
C ARG A 57 5.48 3.42 9.62
N LYS A 58 6.63 4.07 9.86
CA LYS A 58 6.70 5.52 10.13
C LYS A 58 6.01 6.33 9.03
N ARG A 59 6.24 5.97 7.75
CA ARG A 59 5.62 6.62 6.60
C ARG A 59 4.09 6.52 6.60
N HIS A 60 3.48 5.49 7.21
CA HIS A 60 2.03 5.40 7.36
C HIS A 60 1.53 6.44 8.35
N LEU A 61 2.14 6.52 9.53
CA LEU A 61 1.82 7.53 10.53
C LEU A 61 2.02 8.95 10.00
N GLN A 62 3.17 9.21 9.36
CA GLN A 62 3.48 10.53 8.79
C GLN A 62 2.49 10.93 7.69
N THR A 63 2.08 9.97 6.85
CA THR A 63 1.04 10.21 5.83
C THR A 63 -0.27 10.63 6.47
N TRP A 64 -0.69 9.95 7.54
CA TRP A 64 -1.88 10.34 8.29
C TRP A 64 -1.76 11.75 8.88
N GLN A 65 -0.67 12.06 9.57
CA GLN A 65 -0.43 13.36 10.19
C GLN A 65 -0.49 14.52 9.18
N GLU A 66 0.12 14.32 8.01
CA GLU A 66 0.12 15.34 6.95
C GLU A 66 -1.26 15.44 6.26
N LEU A 67 -1.96 14.31 6.08
CA LEU A 67 -3.34 14.29 5.58
C LEU A 67 -4.26 15.04 6.54
N GLU A 68 -4.20 14.75 7.84
CA GLU A 68 -4.98 15.46 8.86
C GLU A 68 -4.67 16.97 8.84
N THR A 69 -3.38 17.34 8.76
CA THR A 69 -2.96 18.74 8.64
C THR A 69 -3.59 19.40 7.41
N GLY A 70 -3.49 18.77 6.24
CA GLY A 70 -4.11 19.27 5.01
C GLY A 70 -5.63 19.40 5.11
N TYR A 71 -6.30 18.40 5.69
CA TYR A 71 -7.75 18.44 5.91
C TYR A 71 -8.17 19.63 6.79
N ARG A 72 -7.44 19.88 7.89
CA ARG A 72 -7.71 20.97 8.83
C ARG A 72 -7.52 22.36 8.23
N THR A 73 -6.77 22.52 7.14
CA THR A 73 -6.70 23.81 6.42
C THR A 73 -8.05 24.21 5.82
N ARG A 74 -8.91 23.25 5.50
CA ARG A 74 -10.26 23.46 4.93
C ARG A 74 -11.35 23.38 5.99
N ASN A 75 -11.16 22.50 6.98
CA ASN A 75 -12.12 22.32 8.08
C ASN A 75 -11.38 22.26 9.44
N PRO A 76 -11.06 23.42 10.05
CA PRO A 76 -10.29 23.47 11.30
C PRO A 76 -10.96 22.79 12.49
N LYS A 77 -12.29 22.63 12.46
CA LYS A 77 -13.08 22.07 13.57
C LYS A 77 -13.37 20.58 13.38
N VAL A 78 -12.78 19.93 12.38
CA VAL A 78 -13.02 18.48 12.17
C VAL A 78 -12.59 17.66 13.39
N ALA A 79 -13.46 16.76 13.82
CA ALA A 79 -13.13 15.73 14.81
C ALA A 79 -12.93 14.39 14.08
N PHE A 80 -11.69 13.93 14.03
CA PHE A 80 -11.38 12.58 13.56
C PHE A 80 -11.52 11.58 14.70
N PRO A 81 -11.86 10.31 14.41
CA PRO A 81 -11.78 9.24 15.39
C PRO A 81 -10.33 9.00 15.80
N GLU A 82 -10.15 8.32 16.93
CA GLU A 82 -8.83 7.85 17.36
C GLU A 82 -8.20 6.94 16.30
N VAL A 83 -6.90 7.10 16.10
CA VAL A 83 -6.14 6.32 15.12
C VAL A 83 -5.77 4.97 15.72
N THR A 84 -6.12 3.90 15.04
CA THR A 84 -5.81 2.53 15.44
C THR A 84 -4.64 2.00 14.62
N LEU A 85 -3.58 1.55 15.29
CA LEU A 85 -2.50 0.78 14.67
C LEU A 85 -3.01 -0.62 14.31
N LEU A 86 -2.81 -1.05 13.08
CA LEU A 86 -3.18 -2.36 12.60
C LEU A 86 -1.98 -3.00 11.90
N GLU A 87 -1.38 -4.00 12.54
CA GLU A 87 -0.18 -4.70 12.05
C GLU A 87 -0.41 -5.38 10.69
N ASP A 88 -1.63 -5.88 10.45
CA ASP A 88 -1.99 -6.50 9.17
C ASP A 88 -1.90 -5.54 7.96
N LEU A 89 -1.80 -4.23 8.21
CA LEU A 89 -1.57 -3.21 7.17
C LEU A 89 -0.09 -2.99 6.84
N ASP A 90 0.82 -3.83 7.33
CA ASP A 90 2.24 -3.72 6.96
C ASP A 90 2.50 -4.10 5.50
N GLU A 91 3.61 -3.61 4.96
CA GLU A 91 4.08 -3.94 3.62
C GLU A 91 4.59 -5.39 3.57
N HIS A 92 4.67 -5.99 2.39
CA HIS A 92 5.40 -7.23 2.17
C HIS A 92 6.89 -7.06 2.44
N HIS A 93 7.57 -8.13 2.81
CA HIS A 93 8.98 -8.11 3.18
C HIS A 93 9.93 -8.48 2.01
N GLY A 94 9.52 -8.24 0.76
CA GLY A 94 10.29 -8.63 -0.42
C GLY A 94 11.68 -8.01 -0.51
N LEU A 95 11.86 -6.75 -0.07
CA LEU A 95 13.20 -6.13 -0.04
C LEU A 95 14.08 -6.73 1.07
N GLN A 96 13.50 -7.07 2.22
CA GLN A 96 14.21 -7.79 3.28
C GLN A 96 14.61 -9.20 2.80
N PHE A 97 13.70 -9.89 2.11
CA PHE A 97 14.00 -11.17 1.46
C PHE A 97 15.21 -11.04 0.53
N LEU A 98 15.23 -10.08 -0.39
CA LEU A 98 16.37 -9.88 -1.29
C LEU A 98 17.67 -9.64 -0.54
N THR A 99 17.64 -8.85 0.53
CA THR A 99 18.82 -8.55 1.33
C THR A 99 19.38 -9.80 2.00
N LEU A 100 18.53 -10.61 2.63
CA LEU A 100 18.95 -11.82 3.36
C LEU A 100 19.32 -12.97 2.42
N ALA A 101 18.60 -13.14 1.31
CA ALA A 101 18.83 -14.20 0.34
C ALA A 101 20.01 -13.90 -0.63
N MET A 102 20.57 -12.69 -0.63
CA MET A 102 21.55 -12.24 -1.64
C MET A 102 22.72 -13.23 -1.80
N ASN A 103 23.29 -13.74 -0.70
CA ASN A 103 24.40 -14.70 -0.72
C ASN A 103 24.04 -16.03 -1.39
N ASP A 104 22.79 -16.41 -1.37
CA ASP A 104 22.32 -17.63 -2.04
C ASP A 104 21.88 -17.34 -3.48
N LEU A 105 21.31 -16.16 -3.72
CA LEU A 105 20.94 -15.73 -5.08
C LEU A 105 22.16 -15.67 -6.00
N VAL A 106 23.31 -15.17 -5.55
CA VAL A 106 24.54 -15.07 -6.38
C VAL A 106 25.09 -16.44 -6.81
N LYS A 107 24.76 -17.52 -6.09
CA LYS A 107 25.20 -18.91 -6.39
C LYS A 107 24.33 -19.59 -7.46
N ARG A 108 23.18 -19.01 -7.81
CA ARG A 108 22.27 -19.59 -8.79
C ARG A 108 22.85 -19.54 -10.20
N ASP A 109 22.60 -20.58 -10.98
CA ASP A 109 22.98 -20.65 -12.39
C ASP A 109 21.79 -20.32 -13.32
N ASP A 110 21.18 -19.14 -13.08
CA ASP A 110 20.08 -18.63 -13.85
C ASP A 110 20.15 -17.09 -13.98
N THR A 111 19.13 -16.48 -14.60
CA THR A 111 19.05 -15.03 -14.79
C THR A 111 19.07 -14.27 -13.46
N ILE A 112 18.45 -14.81 -12.41
CA ILE A 112 18.44 -14.20 -11.08
C ILE A 112 19.87 -14.15 -10.53
N GLY A 113 20.59 -15.29 -10.58
CA GLY A 113 21.97 -15.37 -10.12
C GLY A 113 22.92 -14.46 -10.93
N ALA A 114 22.75 -14.43 -12.24
CA ALA A 114 23.53 -13.53 -13.10
C ALA A 114 23.31 -12.06 -12.74
N THR A 115 22.06 -11.66 -12.50
CA THR A 115 21.71 -10.29 -12.10
C THR A 115 22.20 -9.96 -10.69
N ALA A 116 22.09 -10.90 -9.74
CA ALA A 116 22.60 -10.73 -8.39
C ALA A 116 24.12 -10.51 -8.37
N ARG A 117 24.88 -11.29 -9.16
CA ARG A 117 26.34 -11.08 -9.31
C ARG A 117 26.69 -9.70 -9.89
N ARG A 118 25.87 -9.17 -10.82
CA ARG A 118 26.07 -7.83 -11.39
C ARG A 118 25.89 -6.72 -10.35
N VAL A 119 25.03 -6.88 -9.36
CA VAL A 119 24.85 -5.91 -8.29
C VAL A 119 26.18 -5.66 -7.54
N PHE A 120 26.98 -6.69 -7.33
CA PHE A 120 28.28 -6.56 -6.64
C PHE A 120 29.44 -6.18 -7.56
N ALA A 121 29.36 -6.53 -8.85
CA ALA A 121 30.46 -6.33 -9.79
C ALA A 121 30.45 -4.97 -10.49
N SER A 122 29.37 -4.20 -10.37
CA SER A 122 29.16 -2.96 -11.13
C SER A 122 29.50 -1.71 -10.31
N GLU A 123 29.87 -0.63 -11.00
CA GLU A 123 29.97 0.71 -10.41
C GLU A 123 28.57 1.21 -9.95
N ALA A 124 28.53 2.24 -9.08
CA ALA A 124 27.33 2.64 -8.34
C ALA A 124 26.08 2.87 -9.21
N SER A 125 26.21 3.47 -10.41
CA SER A 125 25.07 3.71 -11.33
C SER A 125 24.52 2.41 -11.92
N ASP A 126 25.43 1.52 -12.36
CA ASP A 126 25.08 0.24 -12.96
C ASP A 126 24.62 -0.77 -11.90
N ALA A 127 25.16 -0.69 -10.68
CA ALA A 127 24.71 -1.49 -9.55
C ALA A 127 23.24 -1.19 -9.20
N LYS A 128 22.84 0.09 -9.22
CA LYS A 128 21.45 0.48 -9.00
C LYS A 128 20.51 -0.12 -10.06
N ARG A 129 20.91 -0.06 -11.33
CA ARG A 129 20.16 -0.65 -12.43
C ARG A 129 20.05 -2.17 -12.29
N ALA A 130 21.19 -2.84 -12.01
CA ALA A 130 21.23 -4.28 -11.78
C ALA A 130 20.34 -4.69 -10.58
N TYR A 131 20.29 -3.88 -9.52
CA TYR A 131 19.44 -4.13 -8.37
C TYR A 131 17.94 -4.03 -8.73
N ILE A 132 17.54 -3.05 -9.54
CA ILE A 132 16.16 -2.95 -10.05
C ILE A 132 15.81 -4.17 -10.90
N GLU A 133 16.71 -4.60 -11.79
CA GLU A 133 16.51 -5.82 -12.59
C GLU A 133 16.39 -7.06 -11.70
N LEU A 134 17.20 -7.15 -10.63
CA LEU A 134 17.10 -8.24 -9.65
C LEU A 134 15.72 -8.26 -8.97
N ILE A 135 15.22 -7.10 -8.56
CA ILE A 135 13.87 -6.97 -7.99
C ILE A 135 12.82 -7.51 -8.98
N LEU A 136 12.90 -7.10 -10.25
CA LEU A 136 11.93 -7.50 -11.28
C LEU A 136 11.94 -9.02 -11.58
N HIS A 137 13.05 -9.71 -11.34
CA HIS A 137 13.15 -11.15 -11.54
C HIS A 137 12.89 -11.96 -10.26
N ALA A 138 13.46 -11.52 -9.14
CA ALA A 138 13.43 -12.30 -7.91
C ALA A 138 12.10 -12.17 -7.15
N LEU A 139 11.43 -11.01 -7.14
CA LEU A 139 10.17 -10.88 -6.44
C LEU A 139 9.03 -11.70 -7.07
N PRO A 140 8.86 -11.75 -8.40
CA PRO A 140 7.88 -12.69 -8.98
C PRO A 140 8.20 -14.16 -8.68
N ALA A 141 9.49 -14.54 -8.66
CA ALA A 141 9.89 -15.90 -8.29
C ALA A 141 9.60 -16.21 -6.82
N TRP A 142 9.85 -15.25 -5.92
CA TRP A 142 9.43 -15.33 -4.52
C TRP A 142 7.90 -15.42 -4.40
N GLY A 143 7.17 -14.65 -5.20
CA GLY A 143 5.70 -14.69 -5.26
C GLY A 143 5.11 -16.02 -5.72
N ARG A 144 5.82 -16.77 -6.54
CA ARG A 144 5.42 -18.13 -6.95
C ARG A 144 5.88 -19.21 -5.97
N GLY A 145 6.69 -18.86 -4.95
CA GLY A 145 7.29 -19.83 -4.03
C GLY A 145 8.52 -20.55 -4.60
N ASP A 146 9.08 -20.09 -5.74
CA ASP A 146 10.33 -20.63 -6.31
C ASP A 146 11.55 -20.21 -5.49
N LEU A 147 11.39 -19.14 -4.69
CA LEU A 147 12.37 -18.58 -3.77
C LEU A 147 11.72 -18.36 -2.42
N ASP A 148 12.44 -18.66 -1.33
CA ASP A 148 11.99 -18.40 0.03
C ASP A 148 13.20 -18.16 0.95
N HIS A 149 12.96 -17.64 2.15
CA HIS A 149 13.98 -17.47 3.19
C HIS A 149 13.34 -17.67 4.56
N PRO A 150 13.91 -18.50 5.44
CA PRO A 150 13.25 -18.91 6.71
C PRO A 150 13.03 -17.75 7.68
N GLU A 151 13.77 -16.67 7.57
CA GLU A 151 13.66 -15.50 8.45
C GLU A 151 12.75 -14.40 7.89
N VAL A 152 12.09 -14.63 6.75
CA VAL A 152 11.23 -13.63 6.09
C VAL A 152 9.84 -14.18 5.86
N GLU A 153 8.82 -13.35 6.06
CA GLU A 153 7.45 -13.68 5.69
C GLU A 153 7.40 -14.12 4.22
N SER A 154 6.93 -15.34 3.96
CA SER A 154 6.74 -15.82 2.59
C SER A 154 5.64 -15.03 1.87
N TRP A 155 5.62 -15.05 0.55
CA TRP A 155 4.55 -14.41 -0.22
C TRP A 155 3.17 -14.97 0.13
N SER A 156 3.06 -16.28 0.33
CA SER A 156 1.80 -16.93 0.73
C SER A 156 1.34 -16.49 2.12
N ALA A 157 2.25 -16.31 3.08
CA ALA A 157 1.94 -15.79 4.41
C ALA A 157 1.50 -14.31 4.34
N PHE A 158 2.15 -13.49 3.50
CA PHE A 158 1.74 -12.11 3.22
C PHE A 158 0.33 -12.05 2.63
N LEU A 159 0.01 -12.87 1.63
CA LEU A 159 -1.35 -12.92 1.06
C LEU A 159 -2.39 -13.39 2.10
N ALA A 160 -2.04 -14.33 2.96
CA ALA A 160 -2.91 -14.76 4.06
C ALA A 160 -3.12 -13.63 5.09
N ARG A 161 -2.09 -12.81 5.37
CA ARG A 161 -2.21 -11.61 6.21
C ARG A 161 -3.11 -10.56 5.54
N ALA A 162 -2.91 -10.26 4.27
CA ALA A 162 -3.77 -9.35 3.50
C ALA A 162 -5.23 -9.81 3.49
N ALA A 163 -5.49 -11.13 3.43
CA ALA A 163 -6.84 -11.68 3.45
C ALA A 163 -7.59 -11.47 4.78
N ARG A 164 -6.89 -11.18 5.90
CA ARG A 164 -7.54 -10.84 7.18
C ARG A 164 -8.09 -9.43 7.23
N VAL A 165 -7.59 -8.55 6.36
CA VAL A 165 -7.97 -7.12 6.33
C VAL A 165 -9.43 -6.95 5.89
N GLU A 166 -9.89 -7.69 4.91
CA GLU A 166 -11.26 -7.59 4.39
C GLU A 166 -12.34 -7.94 5.43
N PRO A 167 -12.31 -9.12 6.10
CA PRO A 167 -13.32 -9.45 7.10
C PRO A 167 -13.31 -8.49 8.30
N LEU A 168 -12.14 -7.96 8.68
CA LEU A 168 -12.05 -6.95 9.72
C LEU A 168 -12.84 -5.70 9.31
N PHE A 169 -12.58 -5.14 8.15
CA PHE A 169 -13.27 -3.95 7.67
C PHE A 169 -14.79 -4.19 7.47
N ARG A 170 -15.14 -5.36 6.96
CA ARG A 170 -16.55 -5.75 6.79
C ARG A 170 -17.31 -5.84 8.11
N SER A 171 -16.63 -6.20 9.20
CA SER A 171 -17.22 -6.29 10.52
C SER A 171 -17.46 -4.93 11.20
N LEU A 172 -16.84 -3.85 10.69
CA LEU A 172 -16.97 -2.52 11.26
C LEU A 172 -18.43 -2.03 11.20
N LYS A 173 -18.87 -1.42 12.27
CA LYS A 173 -20.18 -0.80 12.37
C LYS A 173 -20.05 0.54 13.09
N ASP A 174 -20.86 1.49 12.67
CA ASP A 174 -21.16 2.68 13.45
C ASP A 174 -22.57 2.58 14.08
N THR A 175 -22.98 3.63 14.77
CA THR A 175 -24.33 3.74 15.41
C THR A 175 -25.48 3.57 14.42
N ASN A 176 -25.24 3.76 13.12
CA ASN A 176 -26.22 3.68 12.03
C ASN A 176 -26.02 2.46 11.12
N ASN A 177 -25.22 1.48 11.50
CA ASN A 177 -24.79 0.36 10.66
C ASN A 177 -24.10 0.79 9.34
N LYS A 178 -23.44 1.96 9.32
CA LYS A 178 -22.64 2.48 8.20
C LYS A 178 -21.26 2.76 8.73
N ALA A 179 -20.26 2.05 8.25
CA ALA A 179 -18.88 2.33 8.60
C ALA A 179 -18.15 2.92 7.40
N HIS A 180 -17.39 3.96 7.65
CA HIS A 180 -16.44 4.55 6.71
C HIS A 180 -15.06 4.43 7.35
N ALA A 181 -14.22 3.52 6.84
CA ALA A 181 -12.87 3.34 7.32
C ALA A 181 -11.88 4.01 6.36
N TRP A 182 -10.94 4.77 6.89
CA TRP A 182 -9.73 5.17 6.16
C TRP A 182 -8.57 4.36 6.70
N ALA A 183 -7.78 3.77 5.81
CA ALA A 183 -6.66 2.93 6.20
C ALA A 183 -5.41 3.29 5.39
N ILE A 184 -4.37 3.74 6.08
CA ILE A 184 -3.10 4.11 5.47
C ILE A 184 -2.15 2.93 5.50
N SER A 185 -1.66 2.53 4.33
CA SER A 185 -0.80 1.37 4.16
C SER A 185 0.19 1.57 2.99
N SER A 186 0.81 0.50 2.58
CA SER A 186 1.78 0.45 1.48
C SER A 186 1.18 -0.17 0.21
N GLY A 187 1.88 0.04 -0.92
CA GLY A 187 1.39 -0.36 -2.24
C GLY A 187 1.17 -1.86 -2.38
N GLY A 188 2.07 -2.68 -1.85
CA GLY A 188 1.95 -4.13 -1.94
C GLY A 188 0.72 -4.67 -1.23
N LEU A 189 0.45 -4.20 0.01
CA LEU A 189 -0.74 -4.64 0.74
C LEU A 189 -2.02 -4.20 0.04
N ILE A 190 -2.10 -2.93 -0.39
CA ILE A 190 -3.31 -2.41 -1.06
C ILE A 190 -3.56 -3.18 -2.36
N ALA A 191 -2.51 -3.46 -3.15
CA ALA A 191 -2.61 -4.27 -4.35
C ALA A 191 -3.09 -5.69 -4.04
N ALA A 192 -2.56 -6.34 -2.98
CA ALA A 192 -2.99 -7.68 -2.58
C ALA A 192 -4.46 -7.72 -2.17
N VAL A 193 -4.92 -6.76 -1.37
CA VAL A 193 -6.34 -6.66 -0.96
C VAL A 193 -7.26 -6.42 -2.17
N ALA A 194 -6.86 -5.53 -3.10
CA ALA A 194 -7.63 -5.25 -4.31
C ALA A 194 -7.65 -6.46 -5.27
N ALA A 195 -6.52 -7.14 -5.45
CA ALA A 195 -6.39 -8.34 -6.25
C ALA A 195 -7.27 -9.49 -5.72
N GLN A 196 -7.29 -9.70 -4.41
CA GLN A 196 -8.15 -10.69 -3.77
C GLN A 196 -9.64 -10.37 -3.97
N ALA A 197 -10.04 -9.10 -3.89
CA ALA A 197 -11.42 -8.68 -4.17
C ALA A 197 -11.85 -8.95 -5.63
N LEU A 198 -10.88 -9.07 -6.54
CA LEU A 198 -11.10 -9.42 -7.96
C LEU A 198 -10.88 -10.91 -8.27
N GLY A 199 -10.36 -11.71 -7.33
CA GLY A 199 -9.96 -13.10 -7.58
C GLY A 199 -8.73 -13.21 -8.48
N ALA A 200 -7.85 -12.20 -8.49
CA ALA A 200 -6.64 -12.16 -9.32
C ALA A 200 -5.52 -13.04 -8.72
N ASN A 201 -4.62 -13.49 -9.58
CA ASN A 201 -3.45 -14.29 -9.21
C ASN A 201 -2.26 -13.43 -8.76
N SER A 202 -1.16 -14.05 -8.33
CA SER A 202 0.04 -13.38 -7.86
C SER A 202 0.69 -12.50 -8.94
N ASP A 203 0.75 -12.94 -10.20
CA ASP A 203 1.37 -12.16 -11.26
C ASP A 203 0.60 -10.85 -11.48
N THR A 204 -0.74 -10.93 -11.55
CA THR A 204 -1.58 -9.72 -11.62
C THR A 204 -1.41 -8.84 -10.37
N THR A 205 -1.25 -9.44 -9.19
CA THR A 205 -1.00 -8.68 -7.96
C THR A 205 0.31 -7.89 -8.04
N PHE A 206 1.37 -8.47 -8.59
CA PHE A 206 2.63 -7.76 -8.81
C PHE A 206 2.48 -6.61 -9.81
N GLU A 207 1.80 -6.82 -10.94
CA GLU A 207 1.52 -5.75 -11.91
C GLU A 207 0.74 -4.59 -11.27
N MET A 208 -0.27 -4.90 -10.47
CA MET A 208 -1.02 -3.90 -9.72
C MET A 208 -0.12 -3.13 -8.74
N MET A 209 0.76 -3.85 -8.03
CA MET A 209 1.68 -3.27 -7.06
C MET A 209 2.66 -2.29 -7.72
N TRP A 210 3.26 -2.65 -8.87
CA TRP A 210 4.19 -1.79 -9.60
C TRP A 210 3.52 -0.52 -10.16
N SER A 211 2.23 -0.58 -10.47
CA SER A 211 1.47 0.56 -11.00
C SER A 211 1.02 1.55 -9.92
N MET A 212 1.12 1.20 -8.63
CA MET A 212 0.61 2.02 -7.54
C MET A 212 1.32 3.38 -7.44
N ARG A 213 0.54 4.45 -7.35
CA ARG A 213 1.03 5.82 -7.13
C ARG A 213 1.05 6.18 -5.65
N ASN A 214 1.99 7.04 -5.23
CA ASN A 214 1.99 7.54 -3.86
C ASN A 214 0.74 8.36 -3.57
N THR A 215 0.21 8.28 -2.36
CA THR A 215 -1.08 8.82 -1.90
C THR A 215 -2.30 8.38 -2.71
N ALA A 216 -2.17 7.34 -3.55
CA ALA A 216 -3.29 6.81 -4.30
C ALA A 216 -4.39 6.27 -3.41
N LEU A 217 -5.61 6.43 -3.88
CA LEU A 217 -6.85 6.00 -3.27
C LEU A 217 -7.33 4.70 -3.93
N THR A 218 -7.66 3.72 -3.10
CA THR A 218 -8.34 2.48 -3.51
C THR A 218 -9.57 2.32 -2.65
N GLU A 219 -10.74 2.24 -3.28
CA GLU A 219 -12.02 2.17 -2.57
C GLU A 219 -12.63 0.78 -2.66
N LEU A 220 -13.00 0.25 -1.50
CA LEU A 220 -13.75 -0.98 -1.33
C LEU A 220 -15.09 -0.69 -0.66
N GLY A 221 -16.09 -1.50 -0.96
CA GLY A 221 -17.38 -1.35 -0.31
C GLY A 221 -18.23 -2.62 -0.34
N ALA A 222 -19.10 -2.77 0.66
CA ALA A 222 -20.06 -3.86 0.69
C ALA A 222 -21.11 -3.64 -0.39
N LYS A 223 -21.24 -4.57 -1.36
CA LYS A 223 -22.40 -4.59 -2.26
C LYS A 223 -23.62 -5.13 -1.51
N ARG A 224 -24.81 -4.60 -1.82
CA ARG A 224 -26.05 -5.29 -1.48
C ARG A 224 -26.04 -6.63 -2.24
N SER A 225 -26.14 -7.72 -1.50
CA SER A 225 -26.28 -9.04 -2.08
C SER A 225 -27.57 -9.08 -2.93
N LEU A 226 -27.43 -9.30 -4.23
CA LEU A 226 -28.53 -9.62 -5.14
C LEU A 226 -28.79 -11.14 -5.14
N GLY A 227 -28.85 -11.76 -3.96
CA GLY A 227 -29.16 -13.18 -3.82
C GLY A 227 -27.97 -14.15 -3.95
N HIS A 228 -26.75 -13.67 -4.16
CA HIS A 228 -25.54 -14.49 -4.13
C HIS A 228 -24.80 -14.32 -2.81
N ALA A 229 -24.46 -15.45 -2.18
CA ALA A 229 -23.83 -15.53 -0.87
C ALA A 229 -22.33 -15.16 -0.91
N HIS A 230 -21.97 -13.99 -1.43
CA HIS A 230 -20.60 -13.46 -1.31
C HIS A 230 -20.61 -12.18 -0.49
N PRO A 231 -20.28 -12.31 0.80
CA PRO A 231 -20.23 -11.17 1.71
C PRO A 231 -18.95 -10.34 1.59
N ALA A 232 -18.10 -10.58 0.59
CA ALA A 232 -16.84 -9.87 0.41
C ALA A 232 -17.04 -8.41 -0.01
N LEU A 233 -16.11 -7.53 0.39
CA LEU A 233 -16.03 -6.17 -0.12
C LEU A 233 -15.69 -6.22 -1.63
N SER A 234 -16.34 -5.35 -2.40
CA SER A 234 -16.07 -5.21 -3.83
C SER A 234 -15.17 -4.02 -4.06
N LEU A 235 -14.28 -4.14 -5.03
CA LEU A 235 -13.44 -3.04 -5.50
C LEU A 235 -14.30 -2.05 -6.31
N PHE A 236 -14.35 -0.78 -5.89
CA PHE A 236 -15.07 0.31 -6.57
C PHE A 236 -14.14 1.18 -7.40
N SER A 237 -12.93 1.46 -6.88
CA SER A 237 -11.88 2.16 -7.61
C SER A 237 -10.51 1.67 -7.15
N PHE A 238 -9.50 1.80 -8.02
CA PHE A 238 -8.13 1.40 -7.74
C PHE A 238 -7.16 2.48 -8.21
N ASN A 239 -6.17 2.81 -7.35
CA ASN A 239 -5.01 3.63 -7.68
C ASN A 239 -5.36 5.04 -8.20
N GLY A 240 -6.44 5.65 -7.72
CA GLY A 240 -6.86 7.00 -8.10
C GLY A 240 -6.07 8.08 -7.38
N VAL A 241 -5.65 9.13 -8.10
CA VAL A 241 -4.90 10.29 -7.54
C VAL A 241 -5.51 11.64 -7.97
N PRO A 242 -6.82 11.85 -7.77
CA PRO A 242 -7.52 13.04 -8.28
C PRO A 242 -7.08 14.36 -7.58
N HIS A 243 -6.27 14.27 -6.54
CA HIS A 243 -5.74 15.38 -5.77
C HIS A 243 -4.35 15.83 -6.22
N LEU A 244 -3.68 15.08 -7.12
CA LEU A 244 -2.34 15.39 -7.60
C LEU A 244 -2.35 15.92 -9.03
N SER A 245 -1.45 16.88 -9.30
CA SER A 245 -1.07 17.24 -10.67
C SER A 245 -0.04 16.25 -11.22
N ASP A 246 0.13 16.22 -12.55
CA ASP A 246 1.09 15.32 -13.22
C ASP A 246 2.52 15.48 -12.70
N GLU A 247 2.91 16.71 -12.33
CA GLU A 247 4.24 17.03 -11.78
C GLU A 247 4.48 16.44 -10.38
N SER A 248 3.40 16.16 -9.66
CA SER A 248 3.45 15.60 -8.31
C SER A 248 3.28 14.08 -8.28
N LEU A 249 3.11 13.44 -9.44
CA LEU A 249 2.95 11.98 -9.53
C LEU A 249 4.26 11.27 -9.27
N THR A 250 4.24 10.32 -8.35
CA THR A 250 5.38 9.42 -8.09
C THR A 250 4.88 8.00 -7.83
N PHE A 251 5.73 7.02 -8.11
CA PHE A 251 5.39 5.59 -7.97
C PHE A 251 6.18 4.96 -6.82
N VAL A 252 7.49 4.89 -6.91
CA VAL A 252 8.39 4.30 -5.89
C VAL A 252 9.58 5.21 -5.68
#